data_cf82560de1bb075f5109e1ace7ed7401
#
_entry.id   cf82560de1bb075f5109e1ace7ed7401
#
_cell.length_a   1.000
_cell.length_b   1.000
_cell.length_c   1.000
_cell.angle_alpha   90.00
_cell.angle_beta   90.00
_cell.angle_gamma   90.00
#
_symmetry.space_group_name_H-M   'P 1'
#
loop_
_entity.id
_entity.type
_entity.pdbx_description
1 polymer ?
#
loop_
_entity_poly.entity_id
_entity_poly.type
_entity_poly.pdbx_seq_one_letter_code
_entity_poly.pdbx_strand_id
1 'polypeptide(L)'
;MPATVIEDPLGIAAVFSDGTSVSLTVNVRAGGKTYSTRNPVLARDMLSGLADLVHPHGDVDATRTLNEYTSAIRALTNGLADLGFTGGAAELTRAHLAEHWLRGEHRAAVESLSRRMLARMDDLYRLLKPDVREMVDGRQFQVSRRRRTESALVPYTEGEWARLTEACEKAVKDSYSVFRSARSAAEGGEDPLTGGWSEANVYWAYVRWGPLEAMRYADWSPGHFSGLPELQFPYHKVAVSARLFPDASTVLAYRLLLGVYTGIVPDGLDDLGLGDVDWAGESTILLSYIKRRTAEESRTLTRRATRLLEQWLDHSSLTRKFAPTDMRDALWVRYVPRGRVTWVTKVPHEEKMQRWITAHGLLADSGKPLRVHLHRIRTTYDSMRDRRAWAGSRRATLDPNRSPQVEADHYLGASTPEQRALVDEIIVEAQHDMLRKAEPSMVLTTEDTAALVREYPERVVGLGLDDAAVAELVNGERDVFSAACGDQLSGLHGPKGKPCPARPWVCLLCPLALFTPRHLPNLMRLRAFFARQWDQMPSVEFMQNFGPYDQRVAEILTPGVYFRLFAPFCGL
;
A
#
# COMPACT_ATOMS: atom_id res chain seq x y z
N MET A 1 -4.19 3.84 -32.59
CA MET A 1 -4.16 5.16 -33.24
C MET A 1 -3.78 6.20 -32.19
N PRO A 2 -3.00 7.22 -32.50
CA PRO A 2 -2.72 8.29 -31.54
C PRO A 2 -4.05 8.98 -31.16
N ALA A 3 -4.12 9.51 -29.95
CA ALA A 3 -5.25 10.30 -29.52
C ALA A 3 -5.38 11.54 -30.40
N THR A 4 -6.61 11.97 -30.68
CA THR A 4 -6.90 13.11 -31.54
C THR A 4 -7.68 14.17 -30.78
N VAL A 5 -7.34 15.45 -31.00
CA VAL A 5 -8.12 16.58 -30.49
C VAL A 5 -9.39 16.72 -31.34
N ILE A 6 -10.53 16.85 -30.69
CA ILE A 6 -11.83 17.12 -31.28
C ILE A 6 -12.13 18.60 -31.14
N GLU A 7 -12.53 19.28 -32.21
CA GLU A 7 -12.77 20.73 -32.21
C GLU A 7 -14.19 21.09 -31.75
N ASP A 8 -15.18 20.30 -32.12
CA ASP A 8 -16.57 20.56 -31.76
C ASP A 8 -17.30 19.25 -31.35
N PRO A 9 -17.66 19.09 -30.09
CA PRO A 9 -17.24 19.93 -28.95
C PRO A 9 -15.75 19.73 -28.61
N LEU A 10 -15.07 20.80 -28.19
CA LEU A 10 -13.64 20.75 -27.88
C LEU A 10 -13.32 19.68 -26.86
N GLY A 11 -12.42 18.76 -27.21
CA GLY A 11 -12.12 17.59 -26.39
C GLY A 11 -11.06 16.70 -27.00
N ILE A 12 -11.03 15.44 -26.56
CA ILE A 12 -10.08 14.42 -27.02
C ILE A 12 -10.80 13.11 -27.27
N ALA A 13 -10.45 12.44 -28.36
CA ALA A 13 -10.77 11.04 -28.60
C ALA A 13 -9.49 10.21 -28.53
N ALA A 14 -9.54 9.10 -27.82
CA ALA A 14 -8.39 8.22 -27.63
C ALA A 14 -8.81 6.75 -27.66
N VAL A 15 -7.87 5.89 -27.97
CA VAL A 15 -7.97 4.44 -27.79
C VAL A 15 -6.87 4.05 -26.81
N PHE A 16 -7.23 3.44 -25.70
CA PHE A 16 -6.28 2.95 -24.70
C PHE A 16 -5.55 1.69 -25.16
N SER A 17 -4.54 1.28 -24.42
CA SER A 17 -3.75 0.07 -24.70
C SER A 17 -4.58 -1.21 -24.73
N ASP A 18 -5.67 -1.26 -23.95
CA ASP A 18 -6.65 -2.37 -23.90
C ASP A 18 -7.68 -2.37 -25.05
N GLY A 19 -7.57 -1.41 -25.98
CA GLY A 19 -8.52 -1.24 -27.10
C GLY A 19 -9.77 -0.44 -26.73
N THR A 20 -9.93 0.02 -25.49
CA THR A 20 -11.10 0.81 -25.07
C THR A 20 -11.08 2.19 -25.72
N SER A 21 -12.14 2.51 -26.48
CA SER A 21 -12.31 3.84 -27.07
C SER A 21 -12.95 4.80 -26.08
N VAL A 22 -12.34 5.96 -25.90
CA VAL A 22 -12.80 7.03 -24.99
C VAL A 22 -12.88 8.35 -25.74
N SER A 23 -14.00 9.06 -25.53
CA SER A 23 -14.17 10.45 -25.98
C SER A 23 -14.59 11.30 -24.80
N LEU A 24 -13.81 12.34 -24.52
CA LEU A 24 -14.09 13.31 -23.45
C LEU A 24 -14.01 14.73 -23.98
N THR A 25 -14.88 15.58 -23.45
CA THR A 25 -14.90 17.01 -23.79
C THR A 25 -14.50 17.87 -22.61
N VAL A 26 -13.90 19.02 -22.88
CA VAL A 26 -13.64 20.03 -21.84
C VAL A 26 -14.91 20.73 -21.36
N ASN A 27 -16.01 20.59 -22.09
CA ASN A 27 -17.33 21.08 -21.68
C ASN A 27 -18.09 19.97 -20.99
N VAL A 28 -18.54 20.19 -19.75
CA VAL A 28 -19.25 19.18 -18.95
C VAL A 28 -20.59 19.76 -18.48
N ARG A 29 -21.65 18.95 -18.61
CA ARG A 29 -22.97 19.26 -18.06
C ARG A 29 -23.13 18.55 -16.71
N ALA A 30 -23.27 19.31 -15.64
CA ALA A 30 -23.50 18.76 -14.31
C ALA A 30 -24.59 19.58 -13.58
N GLY A 31 -25.58 18.90 -13.00
CA GLY A 31 -26.65 19.54 -12.24
C GLY A 31 -27.42 20.61 -13.01
N GLY A 32 -27.65 20.42 -14.33
CA GLY A 32 -28.35 21.38 -15.18
C GLY A 32 -27.52 22.58 -15.66
N LYS A 33 -26.27 22.73 -15.20
CA LYS A 33 -25.34 23.79 -15.62
C LYS A 33 -24.27 23.22 -16.53
N THR A 34 -23.89 23.98 -17.55
CA THR A 34 -22.76 23.64 -18.44
C THR A 34 -21.50 24.35 -17.90
N TYR A 35 -20.49 23.56 -17.57
CA TYR A 35 -19.15 24.06 -17.24
C TYR A 35 -18.30 23.99 -18.51
N SER A 36 -17.97 25.12 -19.08
CA SER A 36 -17.14 25.24 -20.27
C SER A 36 -15.85 25.97 -19.98
N THR A 37 -14.83 25.72 -20.78
CA THR A 37 -13.64 26.57 -20.78
C THR A 37 -13.97 27.96 -21.29
N ARG A 38 -13.43 28.99 -20.61
CA ARG A 38 -13.56 30.40 -21.03
C ARG A 38 -12.38 30.86 -21.90
N ASN A 39 -11.35 30.03 -22.03
CA ASN A 39 -10.25 30.23 -22.96
C ASN A 39 -10.04 28.95 -23.80
N PRO A 40 -10.80 28.79 -24.90
CA PRO A 40 -10.71 27.64 -25.75
C PRO A 40 -9.39 27.52 -26.51
N VAL A 41 -8.69 28.65 -26.77
CA VAL A 41 -7.40 28.66 -27.47
C VAL A 41 -6.34 27.93 -26.64
N LEU A 42 -6.15 28.33 -25.38
CA LEU A 42 -5.21 27.67 -24.48
C LEU A 42 -5.65 26.22 -24.17
N ALA A 43 -6.96 25.99 -24.04
CA ALA A 43 -7.48 24.63 -23.81
C ALA A 43 -7.11 23.68 -24.96
N ARG A 44 -7.19 24.13 -26.18
CA ARG A 44 -6.79 23.37 -27.37
C ARG A 44 -5.29 23.07 -27.37
N ASP A 45 -4.45 24.05 -27.06
CA ASP A 45 -3.01 23.86 -26.95
C ASP A 45 -2.68 22.80 -25.89
N MET A 46 -3.32 22.85 -24.71
CA MET A 46 -3.14 21.86 -23.65
C MET A 46 -3.67 20.47 -24.04
N LEU A 47 -4.78 20.39 -24.79
CA LEU A 47 -5.30 19.12 -25.29
C LEU A 47 -4.33 18.47 -26.29
N SER A 48 -3.56 19.24 -27.06
CA SER A 48 -2.54 18.67 -27.93
C SER A 48 -1.43 17.96 -27.14
N GLY A 49 -1.00 18.54 -26.02
CA GLY A 49 -0.07 17.89 -25.10
C GLY A 49 -0.68 16.66 -24.41
N LEU A 50 -1.98 16.74 -24.06
CA LEU A 50 -2.70 15.60 -23.49
C LEU A 50 -2.85 14.46 -24.50
N ALA A 51 -3.09 14.76 -25.77
CA ALA A 51 -3.23 13.75 -26.84
C ALA A 51 -1.99 12.87 -26.97
N ASP A 52 -0.81 13.43 -26.77
CA ASP A 52 0.43 12.67 -26.77
C ASP A 52 0.62 11.84 -25.49
N LEU A 53 0.17 12.36 -24.35
CA LEU A 53 0.18 11.59 -23.08
C LEU A 53 -0.79 10.39 -23.10
N VAL A 54 -1.84 10.44 -23.91
CA VAL A 54 -2.87 9.38 -24.04
C VAL A 54 -2.59 8.46 -25.24
N HIS A 55 -1.37 8.38 -25.68
CA HIS A 55 -0.97 7.42 -26.71
C HIS A 55 -1.01 6.00 -26.14
N PRO A 56 -1.25 4.92 -26.95
CA PRO A 56 -1.20 3.52 -26.49
C PRO A 56 0.10 3.13 -25.77
N HIS A 57 1.19 3.88 -25.98
CA HIS A 57 2.46 3.75 -25.27
C HIS A 57 2.71 4.93 -24.31
N GLY A 58 1.69 5.76 -24.06
CA GLY A 58 1.77 6.90 -23.16
C GLY A 58 1.45 6.51 -21.70
N ASP A 59 1.60 7.51 -20.83
CA ASP A 59 1.42 7.30 -19.38
C ASP A 59 -0.03 7.39 -18.90
N VAL A 60 -0.99 7.68 -19.79
CA VAL A 60 -2.41 7.90 -19.47
C VAL A 60 -3.27 6.92 -20.27
N ASP A 61 -3.71 5.86 -19.61
CA ASP A 61 -4.55 4.81 -20.20
C ASP A 61 -5.82 4.49 -19.39
N ALA A 62 -6.27 5.44 -18.55
CA ALA A 62 -7.49 5.27 -17.75
C ALA A 62 -8.41 6.48 -17.86
N THR A 63 -9.70 6.23 -18.10
CA THR A 63 -10.76 7.27 -18.21
C THR A 63 -10.79 8.20 -17.00
N ARG A 64 -10.56 7.68 -15.79
CA ARG A 64 -10.52 8.50 -14.57
C ARG A 64 -9.38 9.50 -14.61
N THR A 65 -8.18 9.04 -14.98
CA THR A 65 -6.99 9.90 -15.11
C THR A 65 -7.21 10.95 -16.18
N LEU A 66 -7.78 10.58 -17.33
CA LEU A 66 -8.11 11.50 -18.42
C LEU A 66 -9.12 12.58 -17.95
N ASN A 67 -10.12 12.22 -17.13
CA ASN A 67 -11.05 13.17 -16.51
C ASN A 67 -10.35 14.16 -15.57
N GLU A 68 -9.33 13.73 -14.83
CA GLU A 68 -8.53 14.62 -13.98
C GLU A 68 -7.75 15.64 -14.81
N TYR A 69 -7.16 15.22 -15.94
CA TYR A 69 -6.49 16.13 -16.90
C TYR A 69 -7.46 17.13 -17.51
N THR A 70 -8.63 16.71 -17.99
CA THR A 70 -9.63 17.64 -18.54
C THR A 70 -10.16 18.62 -17.48
N SER A 71 -10.23 18.20 -16.22
CA SER A 71 -10.56 19.08 -15.09
C SER A 71 -9.44 20.09 -14.82
N ALA A 72 -8.17 19.69 -14.94
CA ALA A 72 -7.03 20.59 -14.81
C ALA A 72 -6.96 21.64 -15.93
N ILE A 73 -7.28 21.23 -17.19
CA ILE A 73 -7.41 22.17 -18.31
C ILE A 73 -8.44 23.25 -17.96
N ARG A 74 -9.65 22.87 -17.54
CA ARG A 74 -10.71 23.83 -17.16
C ARG A 74 -10.28 24.76 -16.03
N ALA A 75 -9.63 24.22 -15.00
CA ALA A 75 -9.19 24.99 -13.86
C ALA A 75 -8.17 26.06 -14.25
N LEU A 76 -7.15 25.68 -15.07
CA LEU A 76 -6.13 26.62 -15.51
C LEU A 76 -6.71 27.66 -16.48
N THR A 77 -7.42 27.22 -17.52
CA THR A 77 -7.94 28.12 -18.56
C THR A 77 -8.96 29.10 -18.01
N ASN A 78 -9.84 28.67 -17.10
CA ASN A 78 -10.81 29.56 -16.46
C ASN A 78 -10.15 30.51 -15.46
N GLY A 79 -9.17 30.01 -14.67
CA GLY A 79 -8.46 30.85 -13.73
C GLY A 79 -7.61 31.94 -14.43
N LEU A 80 -6.99 31.62 -15.57
CA LEU A 80 -6.29 32.62 -16.37
C LEU A 80 -7.25 33.58 -17.07
N ALA A 81 -8.42 33.13 -17.51
CA ALA A 81 -9.47 34.02 -18.04
C ALA A 81 -10.01 34.99 -16.98
N ASP A 82 -10.07 34.58 -15.70
CA ASP A 82 -10.39 35.48 -14.57
C ASP A 82 -9.33 36.58 -14.37
N LEU A 83 -8.11 36.32 -14.80
CA LEU A 83 -6.99 37.29 -14.83
C LEU A 83 -6.94 38.12 -16.13
N GLY A 84 -7.94 37.95 -17.00
CA GLY A 84 -8.02 38.66 -18.28
C GLY A 84 -7.19 38.02 -19.40
N PHE A 85 -6.60 36.85 -19.20
CA PHE A 85 -5.82 36.17 -20.24
C PHE A 85 -6.72 35.27 -21.10
N THR A 86 -6.76 35.56 -22.40
CA THR A 86 -7.55 34.83 -23.41
C THR A 86 -6.73 34.29 -24.59
N GLY A 87 -5.41 34.45 -24.54
CA GLY A 87 -4.46 33.99 -25.56
C GLY A 87 -4.14 32.51 -25.47
N GLY A 88 -3.33 32.01 -26.41
CA GLY A 88 -2.80 30.66 -26.46
C GLY A 88 -1.51 30.48 -25.65
N ALA A 89 -0.91 29.29 -25.77
CA ALA A 89 0.32 28.92 -25.05
C ALA A 89 1.52 29.83 -25.42
N ALA A 90 1.63 30.27 -26.67
CA ALA A 90 2.69 31.16 -27.13
C ALA A 90 2.66 32.55 -26.49
N GLU A 91 1.51 32.99 -26.04
CA GLU A 91 1.29 34.30 -25.39
C GLU A 91 1.44 34.23 -23.87
N LEU A 92 1.48 33.02 -23.27
CA LEU A 92 1.69 32.85 -21.85
C LEU A 92 2.95 33.57 -21.36
N THR A 93 2.85 34.13 -20.17
CA THR A 93 3.98 34.73 -19.47
C THR A 93 4.16 34.08 -18.10
N ARG A 94 5.36 34.19 -17.56
CA ARG A 94 5.67 33.76 -16.21
C ARG A 94 4.74 34.39 -15.17
N ALA A 95 4.37 35.66 -15.35
CA ALA A 95 3.46 36.36 -14.44
C ALA A 95 2.04 35.75 -14.43
N HIS A 96 1.49 35.40 -15.60
CA HIS A 96 0.19 34.76 -15.71
C HIS A 96 0.11 33.45 -14.88
N LEU A 97 1.10 32.56 -15.07
CA LEU A 97 1.14 31.29 -14.35
C LEU A 97 1.43 31.47 -12.86
N ALA A 98 2.37 32.36 -12.49
CA ALA A 98 2.71 32.64 -11.11
C ALA A 98 1.50 33.18 -10.34
N GLU A 99 0.81 34.19 -10.90
CA GLU A 99 -0.36 34.76 -10.26
C GLU A 99 -1.48 33.73 -10.07
N HIS A 100 -1.76 32.91 -11.10
CA HIS A 100 -2.74 31.85 -11.01
C HIS A 100 -2.37 30.81 -9.94
N TRP A 101 -1.14 30.30 -9.96
CA TRP A 101 -0.75 29.24 -9.04
C TRP A 101 -0.52 29.71 -7.60
N LEU A 102 -0.14 30.98 -7.38
CA LEU A 102 0.03 31.55 -6.03
C LEU A 102 -1.29 31.89 -5.33
N ARG A 103 -2.37 32.09 -6.05
CA ARG A 103 -3.70 32.37 -5.46
C ARG A 103 -4.22 31.27 -4.52
N GLY A 104 -3.59 30.09 -4.52
CA GLY A 104 -3.85 29.02 -3.53
C GLY A 104 -5.21 28.34 -3.63
N GLU A 105 -6.04 28.70 -4.59
CA GLU A 105 -7.38 28.15 -4.81
C GLU A 105 -7.36 26.76 -5.49
N HIS A 106 -6.21 26.37 -5.99
CA HIS A 106 -6.06 25.14 -6.78
C HIS A 106 -5.39 24.03 -5.99
N ARG A 107 -5.81 22.79 -6.28
CA ARG A 107 -5.15 21.60 -5.72
C ARG A 107 -3.76 21.45 -6.37
N ALA A 108 -2.76 21.04 -5.59
CA ALA A 108 -1.41 20.76 -6.11
C ALA A 108 -1.41 19.77 -7.29
N ALA A 109 -2.38 18.85 -7.33
CA ALA A 109 -2.59 17.95 -8.46
C ALA A 109 -2.95 18.70 -9.75
N VAL A 110 -3.77 19.76 -9.68
CA VAL A 110 -4.15 20.58 -10.83
C VAL A 110 -2.93 21.28 -11.41
N GLU A 111 -2.07 21.87 -10.57
CA GLU A 111 -0.82 22.46 -11.00
C GLU A 111 0.10 21.42 -11.66
N SER A 112 0.28 20.25 -11.03
CA SER A 112 1.12 19.18 -11.56
C SER A 112 0.65 18.69 -12.93
N LEU A 113 -0.65 18.44 -13.09
CA LEU A 113 -1.23 17.99 -14.35
C LEU A 113 -1.15 19.08 -15.44
N SER A 114 -1.39 20.35 -15.06
CA SER A 114 -1.27 21.47 -16.00
C SER A 114 0.17 21.64 -16.51
N ARG A 115 1.15 21.59 -15.62
CA ARG A 115 2.58 21.63 -15.97
C ARG A 115 2.95 20.51 -16.94
N ARG A 116 2.49 19.29 -16.65
CA ARG A 116 2.79 18.14 -17.50
C ARG A 116 2.23 18.26 -18.91
N MET A 117 0.99 18.77 -19.05
CA MET A 117 0.40 19.02 -20.37
C MET A 117 1.13 20.14 -21.12
N LEU A 118 1.45 21.24 -20.44
CA LEU A 118 2.18 22.37 -21.04
C LEU A 118 3.60 21.97 -21.47
N ALA A 119 4.32 21.21 -20.64
CA ALA A 119 5.64 20.69 -20.98
C ALA A 119 5.56 19.76 -22.20
N ARG A 120 4.59 18.83 -22.22
CA ARG A 120 4.45 17.90 -23.32
C ARG A 120 4.03 18.58 -24.63
N MET A 121 3.15 19.55 -24.57
CA MET A 121 2.80 20.41 -25.71
C MET A 121 4.02 21.18 -26.22
N ASP A 122 4.83 21.74 -25.31
CA ASP A 122 6.05 22.49 -25.69
C ASP A 122 7.14 21.57 -26.27
N ASP A 123 7.26 20.33 -25.80
CA ASP A 123 8.16 19.34 -26.41
C ASP A 123 7.82 19.10 -27.88
N LEU A 124 6.53 19.08 -28.22
CA LEU A 124 6.05 18.83 -29.58
C LEU A 124 6.12 20.07 -30.49
N TYR A 125 5.73 21.25 -29.98
CA TYR A 125 5.45 22.42 -30.81
C TYR A 125 6.32 23.64 -30.48
N ARG A 126 7.10 23.61 -29.42
CA ARG A 126 8.00 24.71 -28.98
C ARG A 126 7.29 26.05 -28.85
N LEU A 127 6.08 26.08 -28.31
CA LEU A 127 5.26 27.29 -28.22
C LEU A 127 5.58 28.15 -27.00
N LEU A 128 6.07 27.58 -25.90
CA LEU A 128 6.34 28.33 -24.67
C LEU A 128 7.59 29.22 -24.81
N LYS A 129 7.50 30.43 -24.24
CA LYS A 129 8.66 31.29 -24.05
C LYS A 129 9.69 30.63 -23.13
N PRO A 130 10.99 30.93 -23.27
CA PRO A 130 12.04 30.29 -22.47
C PRO A 130 11.81 30.40 -20.95
N ASP A 131 11.40 31.58 -20.46
CA ASP A 131 11.11 31.85 -19.05
C ASP A 131 9.87 31.12 -18.53
N VAL A 132 8.87 30.88 -19.38
CA VAL A 132 7.68 30.09 -19.08
C VAL A 132 8.04 28.60 -19.04
N ARG A 133 8.87 28.13 -19.97
CA ARG A 133 9.37 26.73 -19.99
C ARG A 133 10.15 26.42 -18.72
N GLU A 134 11.11 27.27 -18.35
CA GLU A 134 11.86 27.13 -17.09
C GLU A 134 10.93 27.05 -15.88
N MET A 135 9.85 27.85 -15.87
CA MET A 135 8.87 27.83 -14.80
C MET A 135 8.03 26.53 -14.79
N VAL A 136 7.62 26.03 -15.95
CA VAL A 136 6.84 24.79 -16.09
C VAL A 136 7.68 23.59 -15.65
N ASP A 137 8.96 23.55 -15.97
CA ASP A 137 9.91 22.50 -15.57
C ASP A 137 10.38 22.65 -14.11
N GLY A 138 10.22 23.84 -13.54
CA GLY A 138 10.69 24.20 -12.22
C GLY A 138 9.84 23.62 -11.08
N ARG A 139 10.18 24.02 -9.86
CA ARG A 139 9.51 23.59 -8.64
C ARG A 139 8.05 24.08 -8.60
N GLN A 140 7.13 23.19 -8.15
CA GLN A 140 5.72 23.53 -7.95
C GLN A 140 5.52 24.59 -6.86
N PHE A 141 4.58 25.51 -7.08
CA PHE A 141 4.14 26.50 -6.09
C PHE A 141 3.24 25.87 -5.01
N GLN A 142 2.36 24.97 -5.45
CA GLN A 142 1.45 24.27 -4.58
C GLN A 142 2.09 22.99 -4.07
N VAL A 143 2.58 23.04 -2.84
CA VAL A 143 2.95 21.79 -2.15
C VAL A 143 1.66 21.13 -1.71
N SER A 144 1.43 19.88 -2.13
CA SER A 144 0.29 19.11 -1.66
C SER A 144 0.26 19.15 -0.12
N ARG A 145 -0.67 19.91 0.46
CA ARG A 145 -0.94 19.83 1.90
C ARG A 145 -1.27 18.39 2.31
N ARG A 146 -1.77 17.58 1.37
CA ARG A 146 -1.98 16.15 1.56
C ARG A 146 -0.71 15.39 1.89
N ARG A 147 0.46 15.70 1.29
CA ARG A 147 1.73 15.09 1.70
C ARG A 147 2.15 15.43 3.12
N ARG A 148 1.59 16.51 3.70
CA ARG A 148 1.89 16.96 5.07
C ARG A 148 0.82 16.58 6.10
N THR A 149 -0.40 16.26 5.66
CA THR A 149 -1.57 15.99 6.54
C THR A 149 -2.29 14.68 6.21
N GLU A 150 -2.05 14.05 5.06
CA GLU A 150 -2.39 12.65 4.89
C GLU A 150 -1.31 11.83 5.61
N SER A 151 -1.43 11.78 6.93
CA SER A 151 -0.94 10.64 7.68
C SER A 151 -1.46 9.40 6.95
N ALA A 152 -0.59 8.45 6.68
CA ALA A 152 -0.99 7.13 6.20
C ALA A 152 -2.25 6.72 6.96
N LEU A 153 -3.26 6.20 6.23
CA LEU A 153 -4.52 5.82 6.86
C LEU A 153 -4.22 4.92 8.05
N VAL A 154 -4.52 5.40 9.25
CA VAL A 154 -4.28 4.65 10.49
C VAL A 154 -4.96 3.29 10.37
N PRO A 155 -4.27 2.17 10.61
CA PRO A 155 -4.86 0.84 10.61
C PRO A 155 -6.08 0.76 11.54
N TYR A 156 -6.97 -0.18 11.29
CA TYR A 156 -7.97 -0.54 12.28
C TYR A 156 -7.28 -1.08 13.53
N THR A 157 -7.87 -0.81 14.70
CA THR A 157 -7.48 -1.52 15.91
C THR A 157 -7.82 -3.01 15.77
N GLU A 158 -7.24 -3.85 16.60
CA GLU A 158 -7.55 -5.29 16.58
C GLU A 158 -9.04 -5.54 16.82
N GLY A 159 -9.66 -4.77 17.72
CA GLY A 159 -11.09 -4.87 18.01
C GLY A 159 -11.97 -4.42 16.82
N GLU A 160 -11.64 -3.30 16.19
CA GLU A 160 -12.34 -2.84 14.98
C GLU A 160 -12.21 -3.83 13.83
N TRP A 161 -10.99 -4.38 13.64
CA TRP A 161 -10.72 -5.37 12.60
C TRP A 161 -11.46 -6.67 12.81
N ALA A 162 -11.48 -7.18 14.05
CA ALA A 162 -12.22 -8.38 14.41
C ALA A 162 -13.73 -8.21 14.17
N ARG A 163 -14.33 -7.09 14.62
CA ARG A 163 -15.76 -6.79 14.41
C ARG A 163 -16.12 -6.69 12.93
N LEU A 164 -15.27 -6.03 12.11
CA LEU A 164 -15.47 -5.93 10.67
C LEU A 164 -15.42 -7.32 10.01
N THR A 165 -14.42 -8.11 10.36
CA THR A 165 -14.22 -9.47 9.82
C THR A 165 -15.39 -10.36 10.17
N GLU A 166 -15.78 -10.42 11.44
CA GLU A 166 -16.88 -11.23 11.93
C GLU A 166 -18.23 -10.86 11.27
N ALA A 167 -18.50 -9.57 11.12
CA ALA A 167 -19.71 -9.10 10.44
C ALA A 167 -19.74 -9.52 8.97
N CYS A 168 -18.60 -9.43 8.27
CA CYS A 168 -18.50 -9.87 6.89
C CYS A 168 -18.65 -11.40 6.78
N GLU A 169 -18.00 -12.16 7.65
CA GLU A 169 -18.11 -13.63 7.70
C GLU A 169 -19.56 -14.07 7.96
N LYS A 170 -20.22 -13.42 8.92
CA LYS A 170 -21.62 -13.69 9.23
C LYS A 170 -22.52 -13.38 8.04
N ALA A 171 -22.39 -12.21 7.42
CA ALA A 171 -23.19 -11.81 6.27
C ALA A 171 -23.01 -12.76 5.08
N VAL A 172 -21.76 -13.17 4.81
CA VAL A 172 -21.42 -14.16 3.76
C VAL A 172 -22.05 -15.52 4.07
N LYS A 173 -21.88 -16.01 5.29
CA LYS A 173 -22.43 -17.31 5.72
C LYS A 173 -23.96 -17.32 5.63
N ASP A 174 -24.61 -16.31 6.15
CA ASP A 174 -26.07 -16.22 6.20
C ASP A 174 -26.65 -16.14 4.79
N SER A 175 -26.11 -15.26 3.93
CA SER A 175 -26.57 -15.12 2.55
C SER A 175 -26.35 -16.38 1.71
N TYR A 176 -25.21 -17.06 1.89
CA TYR A 176 -24.94 -18.31 1.19
C TYR A 176 -25.82 -19.46 1.67
N SER A 177 -26.13 -19.53 2.97
CA SER A 177 -27.08 -20.51 3.51
C SER A 177 -28.47 -20.33 2.90
N VAL A 178 -28.93 -19.07 2.81
CA VAL A 178 -30.22 -18.73 2.16
C VAL A 178 -30.22 -19.13 0.68
N PHE A 179 -29.13 -18.84 -0.05
CA PHE A 179 -28.98 -19.24 -1.45
C PHE A 179 -29.08 -20.78 -1.63
N ARG A 180 -28.36 -21.54 -0.83
CA ARG A 180 -28.38 -23.00 -0.90
C ARG A 180 -29.78 -23.56 -0.60
N SER A 181 -30.47 -23.02 0.41
CA SER A 181 -31.81 -23.43 0.76
C SER A 181 -32.81 -23.13 -0.38
N ALA A 182 -32.74 -21.94 -0.97
CA ALA A 182 -33.59 -21.57 -2.10
C ALA A 182 -33.31 -22.42 -3.35
N ARG A 183 -32.04 -22.72 -3.63
CA ARG A 183 -31.63 -23.59 -4.73
C ARG A 183 -32.11 -25.04 -4.53
N SER A 184 -31.98 -25.58 -3.33
CA SER A 184 -32.51 -26.90 -3.01
C SER A 184 -34.04 -26.96 -3.08
N ALA A 185 -34.73 -25.93 -2.60
CA ALA A 185 -36.17 -25.81 -2.78
C ALA A 185 -36.60 -25.77 -4.26
N ALA A 186 -35.82 -25.10 -5.10
CA ALA A 186 -36.06 -25.06 -6.56
C ALA A 186 -35.95 -26.44 -7.23
N GLU A 187 -35.10 -27.34 -6.70
CA GLU A 187 -34.95 -28.71 -7.24
C GLU A 187 -36.22 -29.55 -7.02
N GLY A 188 -36.97 -29.28 -5.93
CA GLY A 188 -38.26 -29.90 -5.65
C GLY A 188 -39.46 -29.14 -6.27
N GLY A 189 -39.23 -28.05 -6.93
CA GLY A 189 -40.27 -27.24 -7.59
C GLY A 189 -40.58 -27.69 -9.00
N GLU A 190 -41.68 -27.21 -9.54
CA GLU A 190 -42.12 -27.43 -10.92
C GLU A 190 -42.56 -26.12 -11.58
N ASP A 191 -42.93 -26.18 -12.87
CA ASP A 191 -43.40 -24.99 -13.59
C ASP A 191 -44.61 -24.37 -12.87
N PRO A 192 -44.53 -23.11 -12.46
CA PRO A 192 -45.62 -22.42 -11.76
C PRO A 192 -46.92 -22.34 -12.57
N LEU A 193 -46.83 -22.39 -13.89
CA LEU A 193 -48.00 -22.34 -14.78
C LEU A 193 -48.84 -23.64 -14.73
N THR A 194 -48.23 -24.77 -14.34
CA THR A 194 -48.90 -26.06 -14.21
C THR A 194 -49.09 -26.49 -12.75
N GLY A 195 -48.08 -26.25 -11.90
CA GLY A 195 -48.06 -26.66 -10.50
C GLY A 195 -48.49 -25.58 -9.50
N GLY A 196 -48.82 -24.37 -9.97
CA GLY A 196 -49.21 -23.26 -9.13
C GLY A 196 -48.01 -22.51 -8.54
N TRP A 197 -48.29 -21.40 -7.84
CA TRP A 197 -47.29 -20.43 -7.34
C TRP A 197 -46.91 -20.72 -5.91
N SER A 198 -46.30 -21.88 -5.67
CA SER A 198 -45.63 -22.14 -4.40
C SER A 198 -44.24 -21.47 -4.36
N GLU A 199 -43.66 -21.29 -3.17
CA GLU A 199 -42.31 -20.71 -3.04
C GLU A 199 -41.28 -21.55 -3.78
N ALA A 200 -41.35 -22.86 -3.73
CA ALA A 200 -40.49 -23.80 -4.46
C ALA A 200 -40.60 -23.60 -6.00
N ASN A 201 -41.83 -23.48 -6.48
CA ASN A 201 -42.09 -23.28 -7.90
C ASN A 201 -41.60 -21.91 -8.41
N VAL A 202 -41.68 -20.87 -7.59
CA VAL A 202 -41.09 -19.56 -7.87
C VAL A 202 -39.57 -19.67 -7.99
N TYR A 203 -38.89 -20.36 -7.04
CA TYR A 203 -37.46 -20.58 -7.14
C TYR A 203 -37.09 -21.41 -8.37
N TRP A 204 -37.87 -22.45 -8.70
CA TRP A 204 -37.70 -23.23 -9.91
C TRP A 204 -37.71 -22.33 -11.16
N ALA A 205 -38.69 -21.43 -11.26
CA ALA A 205 -38.80 -20.48 -12.36
C ALA A 205 -37.55 -19.56 -12.46
N TYR A 206 -37.08 -19.00 -11.36
CA TYR A 206 -35.87 -18.19 -11.35
C TYR A 206 -34.61 -18.96 -11.72
N VAL A 207 -34.47 -20.19 -11.30
CA VAL A 207 -33.32 -21.06 -11.64
C VAL A 207 -33.36 -21.47 -13.12
N ARG A 208 -34.55 -21.68 -13.67
CA ARG A 208 -34.75 -22.18 -15.04
C ARG A 208 -34.75 -21.06 -16.07
N TRP A 209 -35.47 -19.99 -15.81
CA TRP A 209 -35.70 -18.89 -16.74
C TRP A 209 -34.89 -17.63 -16.45
N GLY A 210 -34.27 -17.56 -15.28
CA GLY A 210 -33.51 -16.40 -14.84
C GLY A 210 -34.35 -15.32 -14.18
N PRO A 211 -33.77 -14.13 -13.97
CA PRO A 211 -34.46 -13.00 -13.39
C PRO A 211 -35.66 -12.56 -14.23
N LEU A 212 -36.83 -12.53 -13.61
CA LEU A 212 -38.08 -12.17 -14.27
C LEU A 212 -38.32 -10.67 -14.20
N GLU A 213 -38.81 -10.09 -15.28
CA GLU A 213 -39.31 -8.71 -15.27
C GLU A 213 -40.55 -8.59 -14.40
N ALA A 214 -40.74 -7.42 -13.76
CA ALA A 214 -41.84 -7.22 -12.83
C ALA A 214 -43.23 -7.46 -13.48
N MET A 215 -43.41 -6.98 -14.73
CA MET A 215 -44.65 -7.18 -15.44
C MET A 215 -44.93 -8.64 -15.73
N ARG A 216 -43.95 -9.38 -16.27
CA ARG A 216 -44.11 -10.83 -16.54
C ARG A 216 -44.40 -11.62 -15.26
N TYR A 217 -43.78 -11.26 -14.13
CA TYR A 217 -44.05 -11.90 -12.85
C TYR A 217 -45.47 -11.64 -12.37
N ALA A 218 -45.99 -10.42 -12.56
CA ALA A 218 -47.37 -10.06 -12.23
C ALA A 218 -48.39 -10.77 -13.15
N ASP A 219 -48.09 -10.83 -14.47
CA ASP A 219 -48.94 -11.50 -15.44
C ASP A 219 -49.04 -13.03 -15.21
N TRP A 220 -47.98 -13.61 -14.69
CA TRP A 220 -47.91 -15.07 -14.43
C TRP A 220 -48.47 -15.49 -13.08
N SER A 221 -48.67 -14.56 -12.14
CA SER A 221 -49.19 -14.89 -10.81
C SER A 221 -50.33 -13.98 -10.35
N PRO A 222 -51.37 -13.76 -11.19
CA PRO A 222 -52.42 -12.81 -10.87
C PRO A 222 -53.23 -13.15 -9.62
N GLY A 223 -53.33 -14.43 -9.23
CA GLY A 223 -54.06 -14.86 -8.04
C GLY A 223 -53.24 -14.86 -6.75
N HIS A 224 -51.91 -14.92 -6.85
CA HIS A 224 -51.03 -15.04 -5.68
C HIS A 224 -50.78 -13.69 -4.98
N PHE A 225 -50.92 -12.60 -5.73
CA PHE A 225 -50.70 -11.24 -5.24
C PHE A 225 -51.99 -10.41 -5.13
N SER A 226 -53.15 -11.01 -5.41
CA SER A 226 -54.45 -10.33 -5.38
C SER A 226 -54.83 -9.71 -3.99
N GLY A 227 -54.11 -10.07 -2.95
CA GLY A 227 -54.29 -9.50 -1.60
C GLY A 227 -53.16 -8.59 -1.12
N LEU A 228 -52.09 -8.39 -1.94
CA LEU A 228 -50.99 -7.51 -1.58
C LEU A 228 -51.21 -6.11 -2.17
N PRO A 229 -51.04 -5.03 -1.37
CA PRO A 229 -51.01 -3.68 -1.93
C PRO A 229 -49.97 -3.57 -3.05
N GLU A 230 -50.29 -2.84 -4.12
CA GLU A 230 -49.41 -2.60 -5.27
C GLU A 230 -47.97 -2.21 -4.87
N LEU A 231 -47.84 -1.52 -3.75
CA LEU A 231 -46.52 -1.11 -3.18
C LEU A 231 -45.69 -2.26 -2.60
N GLN A 232 -46.28 -3.40 -2.25
CA GLN A 232 -45.56 -4.54 -1.68
C GLN A 232 -45.02 -5.50 -2.75
N PHE A 233 -45.58 -5.49 -3.94
CA PHE A 233 -45.17 -6.35 -5.05
C PHE A 233 -43.70 -6.17 -5.45
N PRO A 234 -43.17 -4.95 -5.67
CA PRO A 234 -41.75 -4.74 -5.94
C PRO A 234 -40.84 -5.27 -4.83
N TYR A 235 -41.23 -5.13 -3.56
CA TYR A 235 -40.46 -5.63 -2.41
C TYR A 235 -40.42 -7.15 -2.37
N HIS A 236 -41.52 -7.82 -2.64
CA HIS A 236 -41.58 -9.29 -2.69
C HIS A 236 -40.66 -9.85 -3.78
N LYS A 237 -40.73 -9.29 -4.99
CA LYS A 237 -39.82 -9.66 -6.10
C LYS A 237 -38.36 -9.49 -5.72
N VAL A 238 -38.00 -8.36 -5.10
CA VAL A 238 -36.63 -8.07 -4.61
C VAL A 238 -36.22 -9.09 -3.57
N ALA A 239 -37.07 -9.40 -2.60
CA ALA A 239 -36.78 -10.36 -1.53
C ALA A 239 -36.56 -11.77 -2.06
N VAL A 240 -37.43 -12.24 -2.96
CA VAL A 240 -37.31 -13.58 -3.57
C VAL A 240 -36.06 -13.67 -4.46
N SER A 241 -35.84 -12.66 -5.31
CA SER A 241 -34.67 -12.67 -6.20
C SER A 241 -33.36 -12.60 -5.41
N ALA A 242 -33.29 -11.88 -4.28
CA ALA A 242 -32.10 -11.75 -3.45
C ALA A 242 -31.68 -13.08 -2.79
N ARG A 243 -32.59 -14.06 -2.70
CA ARG A 243 -32.28 -15.42 -2.20
C ARG A 243 -31.46 -16.25 -3.20
N LEU A 244 -31.62 -16.00 -4.50
CA LEU A 244 -30.96 -16.75 -5.58
C LEU A 244 -29.87 -15.94 -6.30
N PHE A 245 -30.00 -14.61 -6.32
CA PHE A 245 -29.06 -13.71 -6.98
C PHE A 245 -28.46 -12.75 -5.94
N PRO A 246 -27.15 -12.82 -5.71
CA PRO A 246 -26.49 -11.93 -4.76
C PRO A 246 -26.82 -10.44 -5.00
N ASP A 247 -27.31 -9.78 -3.98
CA ASP A 247 -27.60 -8.36 -4.01
C ASP A 247 -26.36 -7.50 -3.73
N ALA A 248 -26.53 -6.18 -3.70
CA ALA A 248 -25.43 -5.25 -3.42
C ALA A 248 -24.80 -5.44 -2.03
N SER A 249 -25.60 -5.86 -1.03
CA SER A 249 -25.13 -6.09 0.34
C SER A 249 -24.26 -7.35 0.43
N THR A 250 -24.69 -8.41 -0.24
CA THR A 250 -23.96 -9.67 -0.35
C THR A 250 -22.63 -9.49 -1.08
N VAL A 251 -22.64 -8.84 -2.26
CA VAL A 251 -21.40 -8.54 -3.01
C VAL A 251 -20.43 -7.72 -2.17
N LEU A 252 -20.94 -6.72 -1.44
CA LEU A 252 -20.10 -5.89 -0.58
C LEU A 252 -19.44 -6.71 0.53
N ALA A 253 -20.18 -7.62 1.19
CA ALA A 253 -19.64 -8.48 2.24
C ALA A 253 -18.52 -9.40 1.71
N TYR A 254 -18.73 -10.07 0.57
CA TYR A 254 -17.70 -10.90 -0.07
C TYR A 254 -16.46 -10.09 -0.46
N ARG A 255 -16.65 -8.91 -1.05
CA ARG A 255 -15.55 -8.03 -1.46
C ARG A 255 -14.72 -7.53 -0.27
N LEU A 256 -15.38 -7.06 0.78
CA LEU A 256 -14.69 -6.62 2.00
C LEU A 256 -13.91 -7.78 2.61
N LEU A 257 -14.52 -8.95 2.71
CA LEU A 257 -13.89 -10.13 3.30
C LEU A 257 -12.71 -10.64 2.45
N LEU A 258 -12.82 -10.60 1.12
CA LEU A 258 -11.68 -10.92 0.24
C LEU A 258 -10.55 -9.92 0.45
N GLY A 259 -10.84 -8.64 0.56
CA GLY A 259 -9.86 -7.60 0.90
C GLY A 259 -9.19 -7.85 2.26
N VAL A 260 -9.97 -8.23 3.28
CA VAL A 260 -9.48 -8.60 4.62
C VAL A 260 -8.54 -9.80 4.57
N TYR A 261 -8.85 -10.81 3.77
CA TYR A 261 -8.04 -12.03 3.70
C TYR A 261 -6.80 -11.92 2.80
N THR A 262 -6.79 -10.97 1.86
CA THR A 262 -5.75 -10.90 0.84
C THR A 262 -4.92 -9.62 0.86
N GLY A 263 -5.45 -8.52 1.39
CA GLY A 263 -4.82 -7.21 1.33
C GLY A 263 -4.64 -6.67 -0.10
N ILE A 264 -5.40 -7.17 -1.08
CA ILE A 264 -5.36 -6.67 -2.46
C ILE A 264 -5.79 -5.20 -2.50
N VAL A 265 -5.18 -4.42 -3.38
CA VAL A 265 -5.55 -3.00 -3.57
C VAL A 265 -7.02 -2.87 -3.99
N PRO A 266 -7.72 -1.82 -3.53
CA PRO A 266 -9.13 -1.62 -3.86
C PRO A 266 -9.44 -1.65 -5.35
N ASP A 267 -8.62 -0.97 -6.15
CA ASP A 267 -8.80 -0.93 -7.61
C ASP A 267 -8.60 -2.33 -8.24
N GLY A 268 -7.63 -3.11 -7.72
CA GLY A 268 -7.44 -4.49 -8.13
C GLY A 268 -8.61 -5.41 -7.77
N LEU A 269 -9.22 -5.21 -6.58
CA LEU A 269 -10.43 -5.96 -6.20
C LEU A 269 -11.64 -5.64 -7.07
N ASP A 270 -11.77 -4.39 -7.54
CA ASP A 270 -12.92 -3.95 -8.34
C ASP A 270 -12.89 -4.48 -9.77
N ASP A 271 -11.71 -4.62 -10.33
CA ASP A 271 -11.49 -4.98 -11.72
C ASP A 271 -11.25 -6.49 -11.93
N LEU A 272 -11.30 -7.32 -10.86
CA LEU A 272 -11.09 -8.76 -10.97
C LEU A 272 -12.10 -9.43 -11.91
N GLY A 273 -11.57 -10.28 -12.78
CA GLY A 273 -12.29 -11.19 -13.63
C GLY A 273 -12.04 -12.66 -13.30
N LEU A 274 -12.78 -13.56 -13.95
CA LEU A 274 -12.53 -15.00 -13.84
C LEU A 274 -11.19 -15.41 -14.45
N GLY A 275 -10.74 -14.70 -15.50
CA GLY A 275 -9.45 -14.93 -16.14
C GLY A 275 -8.24 -14.59 -15.25
N ASP A 276 -8.46 -13.83 -14.16
CA ASP A 276 -7.40 -13.49 -13.19
C ASP A 276 -7.20 -14.60 -12.14
N VAL A 277 -8.01 -15.66 -12.18
CA VAL A 277 -8.03 -16.75 -11.19
C VAL A 277 -7.44 -18.02 -11.81
N ASP A 278 -6.19 -18.30 -11.50
CA ASP A 278 -5.48 -19.51 -11.90
C ASP A 278 -5.53 -20.57 -10.80
N TRP A 279 -6.09 -21.73 -11.10
CA TRP A 279 -6.15 -22.88 -10.20
C TRP A 279 -4.89 -23.71 -10.31
N ALA A 280 -4.00 -23.58 -9.34
CA ALA A 280 -2.77 -24.35 -9.25
C ALA A 280 -2.96 -25.56 -8.33
N GLY A 281 -3.66 -26.60 -8.82
CA GLY A 281 -4.02 -27.80 -8.05
C GLY A 281 -5.35 -27.65 -7.28
N GLU A 282 -5.67 -28.63 -6.42
CA GLU A 282 -6.99 -28.75 -5.78
C GLU A 282 -7.30 -27.69 -4.71
N SER A 283 -6.32 -26.93 -4.23
CA SER A 283 -6.52 -26.01 -3.10
C SER A 283 -5.70 -24.71 -3.17
N THR A 284 -5.00 -24.47 -4.27
CA THR A 284 -4.14 -23.29 -4.41
C THR A 284 -4.61 -22.47 -5.59
N ILE A 285 -4.91 -21.21 -5.34
CA ILE A 285 -5.24 -20.23 -6.37
C ILE A 285 -4.10 -19.23 -6.46
N LEU A 286 -3.58 -19.04 -7.67
CA LEU A 286 -2.78 -17.90 -8.04
C LEU A 286 -3.71 -16.85 -8.63
N LEU A 287 -3.81 -15.70 -7.99
CA LEU A 287 -4.56 -14.57 -8.49
C LEU A 287 -3.58 -13.64 -9.22
N SER A 288 -3.73 -13.51 -10.53
CA SER A 288 -2.96 -12.57 -11.35
C SER A 288 -3.89 -11.48 -11.83
N TYR A 289 -3.62 -10.23 -11.47
CA TYR A 289 -4.44 -9.10 -11.88
C TYR A 289 -3.58 -7.91 -12.27
N ILE A 290 -4.07 -7.14 -13.23
CA ILE A 290 -3.37 -5.95 -13.70
C ILE A 290 -3.77 -4.77 -12.80
N LYS A 291 -2.77 -4.21 -12.10
CA LYS A 291 -2.96 -2.95 -11.41
C LYS A 291 -2.91 -1.84 -12.46
N ARG A 292 -3.98 -1.09 -12.59
CA ARG A 292 -4.18 -0.04 -13.62
C ARG A 292 -3.01 0.93 -13.82
N ARG A 293 -1.98 0.92 -12.99
CA ARG A 293 -0.90 1.91 -13.00
C ARG A 293 0.51 1.38 -13.19
N THR A 294 0.84 0.10 -12.98
CA THR A 294 2.27 -0.25 -12.93
C THR A 294 2.70 -1.67 -13.26
N ALA A 295 1.97 -2.70 -12.99
CA ALA A 295 2.43 -4.08 -13.27
C ALA A 295 1.34 -5.11 -13.00
N GLU A 296 1.48 -6.27 -13.61
CA GLU A 296 0.84 -7.50 -13.16
C GLU A 296 1.23 -7.78 -11.71
N GLU A 297 0.25 -7.82 -10.82
CA GLU A 297 0.44 -8.31 -9.46
C GLU A 297 -0.10 -9.74 -9.40
N SER A 298 0.72 -10.67 -8.93
CA SER A 298 0.29 -12.04 -8.67
C SER A 298 0.33 -12.34 -7.17
N ARG A 299 -0.68 -13.06 -6.66
CA ARG A 299 -0.75 -13.47 -5.26
C ARG A 299 -1.27 -14.89 -5.14
N THR A 300 -0.53 -15.71 -4.42
CA THR A 300 -1.06 -17.00 -3.96
C THR A 300 -2.04 -16.77 -2.83
N LEU A 301 -3.26 -17.24 -2.99
CA LEU A 301 -4.30 -17.09 -1.98
C LEU A 301 -4.07 -18.04 -0.81
N THR A 302 -4.38 -17.56 0.40
CA THR A 302 -4.45 -18.42 1.58
C THR A 302 -5.64 -19.38 1.44
N ARG A 303 -5.58 -20.54 2.08
CA ARG A 303 -6.67 -21.53 2.08
C ARG A 303 -8.04 -20.93 2.46
N ARG A 304 -8.04 -19.92 3.33
CA ARG A 304 -9.24 -19.20 3.75
C ARG A 304 -9.80 -18.32 2.63
N ALA A 305 -8.93 -17.59 1.93
CA ALA A 305 -9.31 -16.77 0.79
C ALA A 305 -9.76 -17.64 -0.41
N THR A 306 -9.09 -18.76 -0.65
CA THR A 306 -9.48 -19.75 -1.67
C THR A 306 -10.91 -20.25 -1.45
N ARG A 307 -11.23 -20.71 -0.25
CA ARG A 307 -12.59 -21.19 0.09
C ARG A 307 -13.66 -20.09 -0.05
N LEU A 308 -13.31 -18.84 0.31
CA LEU A 308 -14.21 -17.71 0.12
C LEU A 308 -14.51 -17.47 -1.35
N LEU A 309 -13.49 -17.57 -2.22
CA LEU A 309 -13.64 -17.38 -3.66
C LEU A 309 -14.44 -18.52 -4.30
N GLU A 310 -14.17 -19.78 -3.94
CA GLU A 310 -14.97 -20.93 -4.36
C GLU A 310 -16.46 -20.75 -3.99
N GLN A 311 -16.71 -20.36 -2.75
CA GLN A 311 -18.07 -20.10 -2.26
C GLN A 311 -18.73 -18.96 -3.04
N TRP A 312 -17.98 -17.89 -3.37
CA TRP A 312 -18.50 -16.80 -4.18
C TRP A 312 -18.85 -17.24 -5.61
N LEU A 313 -18.00 -18.06 -6.22
CA LEU A 313 -18.23 -18.57 -7.58
C LEU A 313 -19.49 -19.44 -7.64
N ASP A 314 -19.72 -20.30 -6.64
CA ASP A 314 -20.96 -21.07 -6.53
C ASP A 314 -22.17 -20.16 -6.25
N HIS A 315 -22.08 -19.23 -5.30
CA HIS A 315 -23.16 -18.30 -4.93
C HIS A 315 -23.56 -17.41 -6.11
N SER A 316 -22.62 -17.00 -6.95
CA SER A 316 -22.87 -16.16 -8.14
C SER A 316 -23.14 -16.96 -9.41
N SER A 317 -23.20 -18.31 -9.35
CA SER A 317 -23.32 -19.17 -10.52
C SER A 317 -24.56 -18.89 -11.37
N LEU A 318 -25.72 -18.72 -10.73
CA LEU A 318 -26.96 -18.35 -11.43
C LEU A 318 -26.90 -16.95 -12.02
N THR A 319 -26.29 -16.01 -11.31
CA THR A 319 -26.08 -14.64 -11.80
C THR A 319 -25.28 -14.67 -13.10
N ARG A 320 -24.17 -15.41 -13.14
CA ARG A 320 -23.32 -15.58 -14.33
C ARG A 320 -24.03 -16.29 -15.47
N LYS A 321 -24.83 -17.33 -15.16
CA LYS A 321 -25.59 -18.08 -16.15
C LYS A 321 -26.48 -17.18 -17.00
N PHE A 322 -27.10 -16.16 -16.39
CA PHE A 322 -28.10 -15.30 -17.04
C PHE A 322 -27.59 -13.90 -17.40
N ALA A 323 -26.41 -13.51 -16.92
CA ALA A 323 -25.81 -12.23 -17.28
C ALA A 323 -25.46 -12.14 -18.78
N PRO A 324 -25.41 -10.94 -19.38
CA PRO A 324 -24.88 -10.73 -20.72
C PRO A 324 -23.46 -11.28 -20.86
N THR A 325 -23.11 -11.72 -22.05
CA THR A 325 -21.81 -12.41 -22.31
C THR A 325 -20.61 -11.54 -21.95
N ASP A 326 -20.67 -10.24 -22.22
CA ASP A 326 -19.65 -9.24 -21.92
C ASP A 326 -19.49 -8.94 -20.41
N MET A 327 -20.42 -9.41 -19.58
CA MET A 327 -20.39 -9.19 -18.12
C MET A 327 -20.13 -10.46 -17.31
N ARG A 328 -20.19 -11.64 -17.91
CA ARG A 328 -20.10 -12.94 -17.21
C ARG A 328 -18.76 -13.15 -16.53
N ASP A 329 -17.71 -12.62 -17.13
CA ASP A 329 -16.33 -12.82 -16.67
C ASP A 329 -15.93 -11.87 -15.53
N ALA A 330 -16.69 -10.81 -15.29
CA ALA A 330 -16.43 -9.94 -14.14
C ALA A 330 -16.67 -10.69 -12.81
N LEU A 331 -15.76 -10.57 -11.85
CA LEU A 331 -15.89 -11.26 -10.57
C LEU A 331 -17.14 -10.81 -9.82
N TRP A 332 -17.47 -9.53 -9.83
CA TRP A 332 -18.54 -8.93 -9.04
C TRP A 332 -19.84 -8.67 -9.82
N VAL A 333 -20.16 -9.53 -10.78
CA VAL A 333 -21.43 -9.41 -11.52
C VAL A 333 -22.62 -9.62 -10.58
N ARG A 334 -23.63 -8.76 -10.69
CA ARG A 334 -24.88 -8.85 -9.92
C ARG A 334 -26.09 -8.42 -10.71
N TYR A 335 -27.22 -8.93 -10.33
CA TYR A 335 -28.53 -8.52 -10.83
C TYR A 335 -29.12 -7.39 -9.96
N VAL A 336 -29.79 -6.42 -10.61
CA VAL A 336 -30.51 -5.33 -9.94
C VAL A 336 -31.99 -5.41 -10.30
N PRO A 337 -32.87 -5.76 -9.34
CA PRO A 337 -34.29 -5.96 -9.60
C PRO A 337 -35.07 -4.64 -9.66
N ARG A 338 -34.74 -3.75 -10.62
CA ARG A 338 -35.42 -2.47 -10.80
C ARG A 338 -36.14 -2.42 -12.15
N GLY A 339 -37.48 -2.60 -12.15
CA GLY A 339 -38.31 -2.52 -13.36
C GLY A 339 -37.86 -3.50 -14.45
N ARG A 340 -36.93 -3.10 -15.29
CA ARG A 340 -36.26 -3.97 -16.26
C ARG A 340 -35.13 -4.75 -15.62
N VAL A 341 -34.80 -5.91 -16.20
CA VAL A 341 -33.63 -6.70 -15.81
C VAL A 341 -32.36 -5.90 -16.11
N THR A 342 -31.64 -5.54 -15.08
CA THR A 342 -30.41 -4.74 -15.18
C THR A 342 -29.24 -5.49 -14.54
N TRP A 343 -28.14 -5.58 -15.26
CA TRP A 343 -26.90 -6.19 -14.82
C TRP A 343 -25.86 -5.13 -14.52
N VAL A 344 -25.06 -5.35 -13.50
CA VAL A 344 -24.04 -4.41 -13.06
C VAL A 344 -22.81 -5.17 -12.58
N THR A 345 -21.64 -4.76 -13.05
CA THR A 345 -20.33 -5.27 -12.60
C THR A 345 -19.65 -4.34 -11.59
N LYS A 346 -20.14 -3.09 -11.49
CA LYS A 346 -19.58 -2.11 -10.54
C LYS A 346 -19.98 -2.41 -9.10
N VAL A 347 -18.99 -2.36 -8.22
CA VAL A 347 -19.19 -2.54 -6.79
C VAL A 347 -19.90 -1.32 -6.18
N PRO A 348 -20.71 -1.52 -5.13
CA PRO A 348 -21.43 -0.43 -4.47
C PRO A 348 -20.51 0.68 -3.94
N HIS A 349 -20.87 1.95 -4.15
CA HIS A 349 -20.13 3.13 -3.69
C HIS A 349 -20.11 3.28 -2.14
N GLU A 350 -19.24 4.16 -1.66
CA GLU A 350 -19.05 4.45 -0.22
C GLU A 350 -20.36 4.70 0.56
N GLU A 351 -21.34 5.35 -0.04
CA GLU A 351 -22.64 5.59 0.60
C GLU A 351 -23.38 4.29 0.93
N LYS A 352 -23.35 3.31 0.04
CA LYS A 352 -23.96 1.98 0.30
C LYS A 352 -23.17 1.18 1.30
N MET A 353 -21.85 1.32 1.30
CA MET A 353 -20.97 0.73 2.30
C MET A 353 -21.29 1.29 3.69
N GLN A 354 -21.45 2.60 3.83
CA GLN A 354 -21.80 3.21 5.12
C GLN A 354 -23.19 2.77 5.61
N ARG A 355 -24.19 2.63 4.72
CA ARG A 355 -25.50 2.07 5.06
C ARG A 355 -25.40 0.62 5.55
N TRP A 356 -24.56 -0.19 4.88
CA TRP A 356 -24.31 -1.58 5.26
C TRP A 356 -23.71 -1.67 6.67
N ILE A 357 -22.71 -0.82 6.97
CA ILE A 357 -22.06 -0.74 8.27
C ILE A 357 -23.05 -0.38 9.37
N THR A 358 -23.89 0.63 9.11
CA THR A 358 -24.93 1.04 10.05
C THR A 358 -25.98 -0.05 10.28
N ALA A 359 -26.40 -0.75 9.21
CA ALA A 359 -27.35 -1.85 9.29
C ALA A 359 -26.82 -3.05 10.10
N HIS A 360 -25.50 -3.27 10.11
CA HIS A 360 -24.84 -4.33 10.89
C HIS A 360 -24.38 -3.86 12.28
N GLY A 361 -24.70 -2.61 12.66
CA GLY A 361 -24.35 -2.07 13.99
C GLY A 361 -22.84 -2.01 14.27
N LEU A 362 -22.02 -1.87 13.23
CA LEU A 362 -20.57 -1.84 13.38
C LEU A 362 -20.09 -0.51 13.96
N LEU A 363 -19.51 -0.59 15.15
CA LEU A 363 -18.99 0.56 15.87
C LEU A 363 -17.46 0.54 15.92
N ALA A 364 -16.88 1.73 15.82
CA ALA A 364 -15.47 1.97 16.16
C ALA A 364 -15.29 1.91 17.70
N ASP A 365 -14.04 1.83 18.14
CA ASP A 365 -13.70 1.83 19.58
C ASP A 365 -14.15 3.12 20.28
N SER A 366 -14.35 4.20 19.53
CA SER A 366 -14.93 5.46 20.02
C SER A 366 -16.45 5.43 20.22
N GLY A 367 -17.14 4.32 19.95
CA GLY A 367 -18.59 4.17 19.99
C GLY A 367 -19.35 4.81 18.81
N LYS A 368 -18.67 5.44 17.87
CA LYS A 368 -19.25 5.97 16.63
C LYS A 368 -19.36 4.86 15.57
N PRO A 369 -20.24 5.00 14.56
CA PRO A 369 -20.28 4.08 13.44
C PRO A 369 -18.89 3.90 12.81
N LEU A 370 -18.48 2.65 12.58
CA LEU A 370 -17.18 2.33 12.01
C LEU A 370 -17.05 2.93 10.61
N ARG A 371 -15.98 3.65 10.37
CA ARG A 371 -15.69 4.24 9.07
C ARG A 371 -14.84 3.27 8.25
N VAL A 372 -15.49 2.53 7.35
CA VAL A 372 -14.78 1.56 6.49
C VAL A 372 -14.25 2.27 5.25
N HIS A 373 -12.95 2.11 5.03
CA HIS A 373 -12.24 2.60 3.85
C HIS A 373 -11.36 1.49 3.29
N LEU A 374 -11.48 1.19 2.01
CA LEU A 374 -10.82 0.04 1.40
C LEU A 374 -9.28 0.12 1.48
N HIS A 375 -8.70 1.31 1.30
CA HIS A 375 -7.27 1.49 1.50
C HIS A 375 -6.85 1.23 2.95
N ARG A 376 -7.72 1.55 3.92
CA ARG A 376 -7.47 1.25 5.33
C ARG A 376 -7.45 -0.26 5.61
N ILE A 377 -8.29 -1.04 4.91
CA ILE A 377 -8.26 -2.52 4.97
C ILE A 377 -6.88 -3.03 4.56
N ARG A 378 -6.34 -2.54 3.43
CA ARG A 378 -5.00 -2.91 2.97
C ARG A 378 -3.92 -2.50 3.99
N THR A 379 -3.95 -1.26 4.47
CA THR A 379 -2.99 -0.77 5.48
C THR A 379 -3.01 -1.65 6.73
N THR A 380 -4.20 -2.04 7.20
CA THR A 380 -4.35 -2.93 8.36
C THR A 380 -3.81 -4.32 8.08
N TYR A 381 -4.17 -4.91 6.93
CA TYR A 381 -3.63 -6.22 6.53
C TYR A 381 -2.11 -6.23 6.52
N ASP A 382 -1.48 -5.21 5.94
CA ASP A 382 -0.02 -5.08 5.87
C ASP A 382 0.60 -4.81 7.24
N SER A 383 -0.08 -4.06 8.12
CA SER A 383 0.39 -3.79 9.48
C SER A 383 0.38 -5.03 10.38
N MET A 384 -0.55 -5.96 10.14
CA MET A 384 -0.68 -7.22 10.89
C MET A 384 0.26 -8.33 10.40
N ARG A 385 0.98 -8.14 9.28
CA ARG A 385 1.96 -9.14 8.82
C ARG A 385 3.13 -9.21 9.80
N ASP A 386 3.62 -10.43 10.03
CA ASP A 386 4.80 -10.63 10.86
C ASP A 386 6.03 -9.99 10.20
N ARG A 387 6.54 -8.94 10.84
CA ARG A 387 7.71 -8.18 10.40
C ARG A 387 9.01 -8.68 11.02
N ARG A 388 8.99 -9.71 11.85
CA ARG A 388 10.17 -10.20 12.56
C ARG A 388 11.28 -10.67 11.64
N ALA A 389 10.92 -11.15 10.45
CA ALA A 389 11.89 -11.55 9.42
C ALA A 389 12.38 -10.36 8.58
N TRP A 390 11.80 -9.18 8.72
CA TRP A 390 12.19 -8.00 7.95
C TRP A 390 13.45 -7.37 8.56
N ALA A 391 14.54 -7.40 7.82
CA ALA A 391 15.85 -6.92 8.28
C ALA A 391 15.99 -5.38 8.33
N GLY A 392 14.92 -4.62 8.13
CA GLY A 392 14.92 -3.16 8.21
C GLY A 392 15.72 -2.45 7.11
N SER A 393 16.14 -3.16 6.07
CA SER A 393 16.87 -2.56 4.95
C SER A 393 15.96 -1.61 4.16
N ARG A 394 16.40 -0.38 3.92
CA ARG A 394 15.70 0.57 3.04
C ARG A 394 15.51 0.07 1.61
N ARG A 395 16.21 -1.01 1.21
CA ARG A 395 16.12 -1.64 -0.11
C ARG A 395 15.23 -2.88 -0.11
N ALA A 396 14.78 -3.35 1.06
CA ALA A 396 13.88 -4.49 1.17
C ALA A 396 12.44 -4.01 1.34
N THR A 397 11.52 -4.64 0.64
CA THR A 397 10.06 -4.44 0.79
C THR A 397 9.44 -5.69 1.39
N LEU A 398 8.37 -5.51 2.16
CA LEU A 398 7.52 -6.62 2.62
C LEU A 398 6.64 -7.13 1.48
N ASP A 399 6.29 -6.25 0.56
CA ASP A 399 5.52 -6.56 -0.63
C ASP A 399 6.40 -6.35 -1.87
N PRO A 400 6.81 -7.41 -2.59
CA PRO A 400 7.66 -7.30 -3.77
C PRO A 400 7.04 -6.46 -4.91
N ASN A 401 5.73 -6.21 -4.85
CA ASN A 401 5.00 -5.42 -5.85
C ASN A 401 4.98 -3.92 -5.52
N ARG A 402 5.83 -3.45 -4.59
CA ARG A 402 5.93 -2.03 -4.21
C ARG A 402 7.36 -1.53 -4.25
N SER A 403 7.52 -0.25 -4.52
CA SER A 403 8.81 0.38 -4.25
C SER A 403 9.01 0.56 -2.73
N PRO A 404 10.24 0.41 -2.22
CA PRO A 404 10.55 0.59 -0.80
C PRO A 404 10.08 1.95 -0.25
N GLN A 405 10.13 3.00 -1.08
CA GLN A 405 9.72 4.34 -0.68
C GLN A 405 8.19 4.44 -0.49
N VAL A 406 7.40 3.86 -1.42
CA VAL A 406 5.93 3.83 -1.29
C VAL A 406 5.51 2.98 -0.10
N GLU A 407 6.20 1.87 0.16
CA GLU A 407 5.92 1.05 1.33
C GLU A 407 6.23 1.77 2.63
N ALA A 408 7.39 2.45 2.72
CA ALA A 408 7.77 3.22 3.90
C ALA A 408 6.83 4.41 4.15
N ASP A 409 6.55 5.21 3.13
CA ASP A 409 5.80 6.47 3.28
C ASP A 409 4.31 6.26 3.56
N HIS A 410 3.70 5.21 2.99
CA HIS A 410 2.25 5.03 3.00
C HIS A 410 1.75 3.86 3.85
N TYR A 411 2.58 2.88 4.14
CA TYR A 411 2.16 1.66 4.81
C TYR A 411 2.92 1.37 6.11
N LEU A 412 4.24 1.53 6.13
CA LEU A 412 5.03 1.28 7.33
C LEU A 412 4.98 2.43 8.33
N GLY A 413 4.70 3.65 7.86
CA GLY A 413 4.50 4.83 8.72
C GLY A 413 3.16 4.84 9.45
N ALA A 414 2.18 4.01 9.02
CA ALA A 414 0.88 3.89 9.67
C ALA A 414 0.90 2.71 10.64
N SER A 415 1.04 3.01 11.92
CA SER A 415 1.08 2.01 12.98
C SER A 415 -0.11 2.18 13.94
N THR A 416 -0.56 1.08 14.56
CA THR A 416 -1.50 1.14 15.68
C THR A 416 -0.84 1.84 16.88
N PRO A 417 -1.59 2.35 17.87
CA PRO A 417 -0.99 2.91 19.09
C PRO A 417 -0.01 1.95 19.77
N GLU A 418 -0.34 0.65 19.83
CA GLU A 418 0.50 -0.40 20.41
C GLU A 418 1.78 -0.62 19.60
N GLN A 419 1.66 -0.61 18.26
CA GLN A 419 2.84 -0.71 17.39
C GLN A 419 3.72 0.53 17.48
N ARG A 420 3.15 1.73 17.70
CA ARG A 420 3.93 2.94 17.94
C ARG A 420 4.70 2.86 19.25
N ALA A 421 4.06 2.42 20.33
CA ALA A 421 4.72 2.23 21.61
C ALA A 421 5.89 1.25 21.50
N LEU A 422 5.70 0.13 20.77
CA LEU A 422 6.77 -0.85 20.53
C LEU A 422 7.91 -0.24 19.67
N VAL A 423 7.58 0.55 18.65
CA VAL A 423 8.58 1.24 17.81
C VAL A 423 9.33 2.29 18.63
N ASP A 424 8.63 3.04 19.48
CA ASP A 424 9.27 4.02 20.38
C ASP A 424 10.23 3.34 21.36
N GLU A 425 9.86 2.19 21.92
CA GLU A 425 10.72 1.36 22.76
C GLU A 425 11.96 0.88 21.99
N ILE A 426 11.79 0.37 20.78
CA ILE A 426 12.89 -0.05 19.90
C ILE A 426 13.80 1.13 19.55
N ILE A 427 13.25 2.31 19.29
CA ILE A 427 14.03 3.52 19.00
C ILE A 427 14.86 3.94 20.22
N VAL A 428 14.26 3.95 21.41
CA VAL A 428 14.96 4.27 22.65
C VAL A 428 16.08 3.27 22.93
N GLU A 429 15.81 1.97 22.74
CA GLU A 429 16.84 0.94 22.90
C GLU A 429 17.97 1.07 21.86
N ALA A 430 17.61 1.35 20.59
CA ALA A 430 18.58 1.60 19.53
C ALA A 430 19.42 2.88 19.77
N GLN A 431 18.83 3.93 20.36
CA GLN A 431 19.55 5.14 20.76
C GLN A 431 20.53 4.85 21.90
N HIS A 432 20.11 4.09 22.90
CA HIS A 432 21.02 3.64 23.97
C HIS A 432 22.14 2.79 23.42
N ASP A 433 21.87 1.90 22.47
CA ASP A 433 22.92 1.10 21.83
C ASP A 433 23.87 1.95 20.97
N MET A 434 23.36 2.97 20.27
CA MET A 434 24.23 3.92 19.56
C MET A 434 25.12 4.72 20.50
N LEU A 435 24.58 5.18 21.62
CA LEU A 435 25.38 5.88 22.65
C LEU A 435 26.44 4.96 23.25
N ARG A 436 26.09 3.71 23.58
CA ARG A 436 27.05 2.70 24.04
C ARG A 436 28.14 2.41 23.01
N LYS A 437 27.78 2.33 21.73
CA LYS A 437 28.73 2.11 20.62
C LYS A 437 29.58 3.33 20.27
N ALA A 438 29.14 4.54 20.65
CA ALA A 438 29.91 5.76 20.48
C ALA A 438 31.04 5.89 21.52
N GLU A 439 30.96 5.15 22.64
CA GLU A 439 32.01 5.12 23.63
C GLU A 439 33.15 4.20 23.17
N PRO A 440 34.40 4.65 23.18
CA PRO A 440 35.52 3.84 22.70
C PRO A 440 35.76 2.63 23.60
N SER A 441 36.26 1.54 23.04
CA SER A 441 36.74 0.37 23.78
C SER A 441 37.83 0.76 24.76
N MET A 442 37.87 0.10 25.93
CA MET A 442 38.85 0.36 26.99
C MET A 442 40.23 -0.19 26.60
N VAL A 443 41.28 0.54 26.87
CA VAL A 443 42.67 0.10 26.58
C VAL A 443 43.52 0.34 27.85
N LEU A 444 44.01 -0.73 28.43
CA LEU A 444 44.95 -0.67 29.55
C LEU A 444 46.37 -1.00 29.10
N THR A 445 47.32 -0.28 29.64
CA THR A 445 48.77 -0.52 29.41
C THR A 445 49.37 -1.52 30.37
N THR A 446 48.65 -1.88 31.41
CA THR A 446 49.05 -2.84 32.44
C THR A 446 47.91 -3.80 32.73
N GLU A 447 48.23 -4.97 33.23
CA GLU A 447 47.23 -5.97 33.70
C GLU A 447 47.01 -5.77 35.21
N ASP A 448 46.46 -4.61 35.55
CA ASP A 448 46.21 -4.20 36.92
C ASP A 448 44.75 -3.78 37.15
N THR A 449 44.07 -4.42 38.08
CA THR A 449 42.68 -4.13 38.44
C THR A 449 42.48 -2.72 38.94
N ALA A 450 43.45 -2.20 39.73
CA ALA A 450 43.40 -0.83 40.22
C ALA A 450 43.55 0.20 39.09
N ALA A 451 44.28 -0.13 38.02
CA ALA A 451 44.39 0.70 36.83
C ALA A 451 43.05 0.77 36.09
N LEU A 452 42.35 -0.34 35.95
CA LEU A 452 41.03 -0.37 35.30
C LEU A 452 40.01 0.52 36.03
N VAL A 453 39.93 0.38 37.33
CA VAL A 453 38.99 1.19 38.16
C VAL A 453 39.38 2.67 38.15
N ARG A 454 40.67 3.00 38.14
CA ARG A 454 41.16 4.38 38.12
C ARG A 454 40.95 5.07 36.75
N GLU A 455 41.22 4.37 35.65
CA GLU A 455 41.21 4.93 34.32
C GLU A 455 39.80 4.91 33.68
N TYR A 456 38.95 3.96 34.08
CA TYR A 456 37.59 3.78 33.55
C TYR A 456 36.52 3.62 34.64
N PRO A 457 36.45 4.54 35.66
CA PRO A 457 35.53 4.38 36.79
C PRO A 457 34.06 4.35 36.37
N GLU A 458 33.67 5.22 35.43
CA GLU A 458 32.27 5.28 34.91
C GLU A 458 31.89 4.02 34.16
N ARG A 459 32.84 3.37 33.50
CA ARG A 459 32.62 2.11 32.79
C ARG A 459 32.42 0.94 33.74
N VAL A 460 33.22 0.87 34.75
CA VAL A 460 33.12 -0.18 35.79
C VAL A 460 31.74 -0.11 36.46
N VAL A 461 31.32 1.12 36.82
CA VAL A 461 29.97 1.34 37.41
C VAL A 461 28.86 1.10 36.39
N GLY A 462 28.97 1.65 35.17
CA GLY A 462 27.95 1.55 34.13
C GLY A 462 27.72 0.12 33.64
N LEU A 463 28.74 -0.74 33.71
CA LEU A 463 28.66 -2.16 33.38
C LEU A 463 28.29 -3.04 34.57
N GLY A 464 28.15 -2.45 35.77
CA GLY A 464 27.85 -3.18 37.03
C GLY A 464 28.93 -4.21 37.38
N LEU A 465 30.21 -3.92 37.07
CA LEU A 465 31.32 -4.82 37.36
C LEU A 465 31.67 -4.73 38.84
N ASP A 466 31.49 -5.81 39.56
CA ASP A 466 32.03 -5.97 40.92
C ASP A 466 33.53 -6.31 40.89
N ASP A 467 34.16 -6.34 42.08
CA ASP A 467 35.59 -6.60 42.21
C ASP A 467 36.00 -7.97 41.59
N ALA A 468 35.14 -8.96 41.67
CA ALA A 468 35.37 -10.28 41.08
C ALA A 468 35.34 -10.21 39.53
N ALA A 469 34.35 -9.53 38.98
CA ALA A 469 34.22 -9.33 37.52
C ALA A 469 35.38 -8.48 36.95
N VAL A 470 35.84 -7.48 37.71
CA VAL A 470 37.02 -6.67 37.37
C VAL A 470 38.28 -7.54 37.37
N ALA A 471 38.44 -8.41 38.36
CA ALA A 471 39.57 -9.36 38.42
C ALA A 471 39.53 -10.36 37.24
N GLU A 472 38.37 -10.97 36.95
CA GLU A 472 38.20 -11.89 35.83
C GLU A 472 38.54 -11.24 34.47
N LEU A 473 38.13 -9.98 34.27
CA LEU A 473 38.44 -9.20 33.07
C LEU A 473 39.95 -8.97 32.91
N VAL A 474 40.60 -8.57 33.97
CA VAL A 474 42.03 -8.23 33.95
C VAL A 474 42.89 -9.49 33.90
N ASN A 475 42.49 -10.59 34.56
CA ASN A 475 43.24 -11.83 34.61
C ASN A 475 43.05 -12.76 33.40
N GLY A 476 42.14 -12.43 32.48
CA GLY A 476 41.96 -13.17 31.22
C GLY A 476 40.86 -14.23 31.24
N GLU A 477 40.12 -14.37 32.35
CA GLU A 477 39.03 -15.36 32.42
C GLU A 477 37.84 -15.01 31.52
N ARG A 478 37.74 -13.72 31.11
CA ARG A 478 36.71 -13.22 30.17
C ARG A 478 37.29 -12.90 28.80
N ASP A 479 38.43 -13.47 28.46
CA ASP A 479 39.03 -13.25 27.14
C ASP A 479 38.22 -13.86 26.02
N VAL A 480 38.10 -13.10 24.95
CA VAL A 480 37.68 -13.52 23.63
C VAL A 480 38.87 -13.41 22.67
N PHE A 481 38.69 -13.67 21.36
CA PHE A 481 39.84 -13.70 20.45
C PHE A 481 40.74 -12.46 20.49
N SER A 482 40.16 -11.25 20.53
CA SER A 482 40.90 -10.00 20.37
C SER A 482 40.94 -9.11 21.63
N ALA A 483 40.12 -9.38 22.63
CA ALA A 483 39.92 -8.53 23.82
C ALA A 483 39.41 -9.34 25.00
N ALA A 484 39.38 -8.78 26.22
CA ALA A 484 38.50 -9.26 27.27
C ALA A 484 37.11 -8.62 27.12
N CYS A 485 36.04 -9.35 27.44
CA CYS A 485 34.67 -8.90 27.28
C CYS A 485 33.97 -8.70 28.63
N GLY A 486 33.46 -7.49 28.89
CA GLY A 486 32.76 -7.15 30.12
C GLY A 486 31.48 -7.97 30.33
N ASP A 487 30.73 -8.23 29.27
CA ASP A 487 29.55 -9.09 29.32
C ASP A 487 29.26 -9.71 27.94
N GLN A 488 29.57 -11.01 27.79
CA GLN A 488 29.35 -11.76 26.57
C GLN A 488 27.86 -12.07 26.31
N LEU A 489 26.99 -11.93 27.33
CA LEU A 489 25.57 -12.23 27.27
C LEU A 489 24.68 -10.98 27.22
N SER A 490 25.29 -9.79 27.12
CA SER A 490 24.61 -8.48 27.15
C SER A 490 23.55 -8.30 26.07
N GLY A 491 23.67 -9.01 24.97
CA GLY A 491 22.80 -8.84 23.80
C GLY A 491 23.18 -7.66 22.88
N LEU A 492 24.29 -6.95 23.13
CA LEU A 492 24.71 -5.77 22.36
C LEU A 492 24.89 -6.05 20.86
N HIS A 493 25.31 -7.25 20.48
CA HIS A 493 25.53 -7.66 19.10
C HIS A 493 24.71 -8.90 18.71
N GLY A 494 23.78 -9.32 19.58
CA GLY A 494 22.95 -10.50 19.35
C GLY A 494 21.82 -10.61 20.38
N PRO A 495 21.12 -11.74 20.46
CA PRO A 495 20.06 -11.92 21.44
C PRO A 495 20.60 -11.91 22.87
N LYS A 496 19.97 -11.15 23.78
CA LYS A 496 20.31 -11.10 25.20
C LYS A 496 20.26 -12.49 25.84
N GLY A 497 21.22 -12.79 26.67
CA GLY A 497 21.35 -14.08 27.33
C GLY A 497 21.94 -15.20 26.47
N LYS A 498 22.38 -14.91 25.23
CA LYS A 498 23.14 -15.83 24.38
C LYS A 498 24.57 -15.32 24.16
N PRO A 499 25.55 -16.20 23.94
CA PRO A 499 26.91 -15.80 23.63
C PRO A 499 26.94 -14.83 22.44
N CYS A 500 27.77 -13.80 22.55
CA CYS A 500 27.92 -12.78 21.53
C CYS A 500 28.38 -13.40 20.20
N PRO A 501 27.61 -13.26 19.10
CA PRO A 501 27.94 -13.83 17.79
C PRO A 501 28.88 -12.93 16.98
N ALA A 502 29.34 -11.82 17.54
CA ALA A 502 30.15 -10.84 16.83
C ALA A 502 31.49 -11.42 16.35
N ARG A 503 31.91 -11.01 15.17
CA ARG A 503 33.20 -11.38 14.62
C ARG A 503 34.35 -10.70 15.42
N PRO A 504 35.55 -11.29 15.48
CA PRO A 504 36.64 -10.81 16.33
C PRO A 504 36.99 -9.33 16.16
N TRP A 505 36.86 -8.78 14.96
CA TRP A 505 37.17 -7.36 14.72
C TRP A 505 36.10 -6.39 15.24
N VAL A 506 34.87 -6.85 15.47
CA VAL A 506 33.82 -6.01 16.04
C VAL A 506 34.18 -5.56 17.47
N CYS A 507 34.93 -6.36 18.18
CA CYS A 507 35.42 -6.00 19.52
C CYS A 507 36.27 -4.72 19.51
N LEU A 508 36.93 -4.36 18.39
CA LEU A 508 37.73 -3.14 18.28
C LEU A 508 36.92 -1.86 18.59
N LEU A 509 35.63 -1.86 18.22
CA LEU A 509 34.72 -0.74 18.47
C LEU A 509 33.66 -1.04 19.52
N CYS A 510 33.77 -2.18 20.22
CA CYS A 510 32.80 -2.59 21.22
C CYS A 510 33.06 -1.91 22.55
N PRO A 511 32.09 -1.22 23.17
CA PRO A 511 32.25 -0.57 24.47
C PRO A 511 32.47 -1.55 25.63
N LEU A 512 32.16 -2.83 25.45
CA LEU A 512 32.36 -3.89 26.42
C LEU A 512 33.76 -4.51 26.34
N ALA A 513 34.57 -4.12 25.34
CA ALA A 513 35.88 -4.68 25.11
C ALA A 513 36.95 -3.95 25.92
N LEU A 514 37.80 -4.75 26.57
CA LEU A 514 39.02 -4.30 27.25
C LEU A 514 40.24 -4.89 26.56
N PHE A 515 41.13 -4.04 26.08
CA PHE A 515 42.42 -4.42 25.50
C PHE A 515 43.53 -4.25 26.54
N THR A 516 44.33 -5.27 26.71
CA THR A 516 45.52 -5.30 27.60
C THR A 516 46.71 -5.84 26.81
N PRO A 517 47.94 -5.79 27.31
CA PRO A 517 49.16 -6.27 26.62
C PRO A 517 49.04 -7.69 26.06
N ARG A 518 48.36 -8.60 26.76
CA ARG A 518 48.22 -9.99 26.32
C ARG A 518 47.42 -10.18 25.00
N HIS A 519 46.59 -9.20 24.63
CA HIS A 519 45.79 -9.26 23.38
C HIS A 519 46.58 -8.83 22.15
N LEU A 520 47.79 -8.27 22.34
CA LEU A 520 48.61 -7.75 21.26
C LEU A 520 48.90 -8.72 20.12
N PRO A 521 49.23 -10.00 20.35
CA PRO A 521 49.44 -10.95 19.26
C PRO A 521 48.22 -11.11 18.36
N ASN A 522 47.01 -11.08 18.92
CA ASN A 522 45.76 -11.20 18.19
C ASN A 522 45.38 -9.91 17.46
N LEU A 523 45.68 -8.74 18.02
CA LEU A 523 45.55 -7.44 17.36
C LEU A 523 46.48 -7.37 16.12
N MET A 524 47.72 -7.84 16.23
CA MET A 524 48.63 -7.93 15.09
C MET A 524 48.13 -8.88 13.99
N ARG A 525 47.50 -9.99 14.38
CA ARG A 525 46.82 -10.90 13.43
C ARG A 525 45.65 -10.22 12.71
N LEU A 526 44.84 -9.43 13.43
CA LEU A 526 43.75 -8.65 12.83
C LEU A 526 44.28 -7.59 11.86
N ARG A 527 45.34 -6.88 12.21
CA ARG A 527 45.99 -5.92 11.31
C ARG A 527 46.53 -6.59 10.05
N ALA A 528 47.16 -7.75 10.14
CA ALA A 528 47.62 -8.54 8.99
C ALA A 528 46.41 -9.06 8.16
N PHE A 529 45.31 -9.38 8.79
CA PHE A 529 44.06 -9.74 8.11
C PHE A 529 43.52 -8.56 7.29
N PHE A 530 43.43 -7.36 7.87
CA PHE A 530 42.95 -6.19 7.14
C PHE A 530 43.88 -5.80 5.99
N ALA A 531 45.17 -5.88 6.15
CA ALA A 531 46.11 -5.64 5.06
C ALA A 531 45.87 -6.59 3.88
N ARG A 532 45.64 -7.89 4.13
CA ARG A 532 45.30 -8.85 3.06
C ARG A 532 43.94 -8.53 2.41
N GLN A 533 42.93 -8.10 3.20
CA GLN A 533 41.63 -7.71 2.66
C GLN A 533 41.71 -6.47 1.78
N TRP A 534 42.56 -5.50 2.15
CA TRP A 534 42.86 -4.32 1.32
C TRP A 534 43.39 -4.71 -0.07
N ASP A 535 44.27 -5.69 -0.15
CA ASP A 535 44.85 -6.19 -1.42
C ASP A 535 43.86 -7.01 -2.26
N GLN A 536 42.79 -7.54 -1.63
CA GLN A 536 41.86 -8.49 -2.26
C GLN A 536 40.53 -7.87 -2.71
N MET A 537 40.21 -6.65 -2.30
CA MET A 537 38.94 -6.02 -2.62
C MET A 537 39.08 -4.54 -3.04
N PRO A 538 38.10 -3.95 -3.75
CA PRO A 538 38.11 -2.54 -4.07
C PRO A 538 38.18 -1.66 -2.82
N SER A 539 38.97 -0.58 -2.88
CA SER A 539 39.17 0.34 -1.74
C SER A 539 37.89 0.90 -1.14
N VAL A 540 36.87 1.17 -1.96
CA VAL A 540 35.55 1.64 -1.49
C VAL A 540 34.86 0.55 -0.65
N GLU A 541 34.92 -0.68 -1.10
CA GLU A 541 34.33 -1.82 -0.40
C GLU A 541 35.08 -2.12 0.90
N PHE A 542 36.41 -2.04 0.88
CA PHE A 542 37.21 -2.15 2.09
C PHE A 542 36.86 -1.09 3.11
N MET A 543 36.79 0.18 2.70
CA MET A 543 36.48 1.28 3.60
C MET A 543 35.08 1.15 4.23
N GLN A 544 34.12 0.61 3.47
CA GLN A 544 32.76 0.35 3.99
C GLN A 544 32.71 -0.80 4.99
N ASN A 545 33.47 -1.87 4.77
CA ASN A 545 33.39 -3.10 5.56
C ASN A 545 34.38 -3.15 6.71
N PHE A 546 35.60 -2.62 6.53
CA PHE A 546 36.71 -2.77 7.46
C PHE A 546 37.37 -1.45 7.88
N GLY A 547 37.17 -0.34 7.15
CA GLY A 547 37.85 0.92 7.39
C GLY A 547 37.83 1.39 8.86
N PRO A 548 36.68 1.46 9.53
CA PRO A 548 36.63 1.87 10.95
C PRO A 548 37.40 0.95 11.89
N TYR A 549 37.42 -0.36 11.60
CA TYR A 549 38.14 -1.37 12.41
C TYR A 549 39.65 -1.31 12.17
N ASP A 550 40.06 -1.13 10.92
CA ASP A 550 41.48 -0.97 10.57
C ASP A 550 42.06 0.30 11.20
N GLN A 551 41.32 1.42 11.14
CA GLN A 551 41.68 2.63 11.81
C GLN A 551 41.84 2.41 13.33
N ARG A 552 40.87 1.74 13.96
CA ARG A 552 40.89 1.51 15.40
C ARG A 552 42.03 0.61 15.86
N VAL A 553 42.32 -0.47 15.11
CA VAL A 553 43.46 -1.32 15.44
C VAL A 553 44.80 -0.56 15.29
N ALA A 554 44.89 0.32 14.27
CA ALA A 554 46.04 1.18 14.09
C ALA A 554 46.22 2.15 15.27
N GLU A 555 45.16 2.77 15.79
CA GLU A 555 45.16 3.64 16.96
C GLU A 555 45.65 2.89 18.20
N ILE A 556 45.11 1.70 18.50
CA ILE A 556 45.52 0.86 19.64
C ILE A 556 47.00 0.46 19.52
N LEU A 557 47.49 0.22 18.32
CA LEU A 557 48.86 -0.19 18.03
C LEU A 557 49.83 1.00 17.79
N THR A 558 49.38 2.26 17.96
CA THR A 558 50.23 3.44 17.74
C THR A 558 51.41 3.46 18.72
N PRO A 559 52.60 3.93 18.33
CA PRO A 559 53.83 3.84 19.16
C PRO A 559 53.67 4.42 20.56
N GLY A 560 52.89 5.46 20.80
CA GLY A 560 52.65 6.03 22.15
C GLY A 560 51.87 5.09 23.09
N VAL A 561 50.92 4.32 22.56
CA VAL A 561 50.19 3.26 23.28
C VAL A 561 50.99 1.97 23.24
N TYR A 562 51.60 1.67 22.10
CA TYR A 562 52.43 0.49 21.85
C TYR A 562 53.69 0.45 22.75
N PHE A 563 54.44 1.55 22.89
CA PHE A 563 55.59 1.63 23.79
C PHE A 563 55.19 1.47 25.27
N ARG A 564 54.03 1.96 25.65
CA ARG A 564 53.52 1.74 27.02
C ARG A 564 53.05 0.29 27.23
N LEU A 565 52.61 -0.39 26.20
CA LEU A 565 52.22 -1.81 26.24
C LEU A 565 53.44 -2.77 26.23
N PHE A 566 54.58 -2.36 25.63
CA PHE A 566 55.78 -3.19 25.49
C PHE A 566 56.90 -2.88 26.48
N ALA A 567 56.88 -1.76 27.20
CA ALA A 567 57.89 -1.41 28.18
C ALA A 567 58.22 -2.53 29.18
N PRO A 568 57.31 -3.40 29.61
CA PRO A 568 57.61 -4.52 30.48
C PRO A 568 58.34 -5.70 29.83
N PHE A 569 58.29 -5.83 28.48
CA PHE A 569 58.88 -7.00 27.77
C PHE A 569 60.22 -6.72 27.12
N CYS A 570 60.58 -5.48 26.89
CA CYS A 570 61.91 -5.08 26.48
C CYS A 570 62.64 -4.64 27.75
N GLY A 571 63.26 -5.59 28.45
CA GLY A 571 64.15 -5.30 29.56
C GLY A 571 65.32 -4.44 29.10
N LEU A 572 65.13 -3.11 29.09
CA LEU A 572 66.12 -2.05 29.05
C LEU A 572 65.88 -1.13 30.24
#